data_4e5800d24a73194d471169c487b2cfcb
#
_entry.id   4e5800d24a73194d471169c487b2cfcb
#
_cell.length_a   1.000
_cell.length_b   1.000
_cell.length_c   1.000
_cell.angle_alpha   90.00
_cell.angle_beta   90.00
_cell.angle_gamma   90.00
#
_symmetry.space_group_name_H-M   'P 1'
#
loop_
_entity.id
_entity.type
_entity.pdbx_description
1 polymer ?
#
loop_
_entity_poly.entity_id
_entity_poly.type
_entity_poly.pdbx_seq_one_letter_code
_entity_poly.pdbx_strand_id
1 'polypeptide(L)'
;MNMRRFIILCLLLFASLAAQARSYRAEDIPNVQRADRTRYVSNPDGILSPGAVARIDSVCGALRDRAIAQVAVVAVDDIAGGDVFDFAVDLFTQWGVGRAENDNGLGILLVKDRREIRFVTGGGLEG
;
A
#
# COMPACT_ATOMS: atom_id res chain seq x y z
N MET A 1 18.19 42.47 -6.56
CA MET A 1 17.26 41.65 -5.77
C MET A 1 17.85 41.42 -4.40
N ASN A 2 17.09 41.67 -3.35
CA ASN A 2 17.59 41.53 -1.99
C ASN A 2 17.74 40.03 -1.64
N MET A 3 18.86 39.62 -1.08
CA MET A 3 19.18 38.24 -0.74
C MET A 3 18.11 37.59 0.16
N ARG A 4 17.45 38.36 1.02
CA ARG A 4 16.32 37.93 1.84
C ARG A 4 15.12 37.44 1.02
N ARG A 5 14.79 38.14 -0.07
CA ARG A 5 13.67 37.78 -0.97
C ARG A 5 13.99 36.51 -1.77
N PHE A 6 15.23 36.33 -2.15
CA PHE A 6 15.69 35.14 -2.84
C PHE A 6 15.59 33.88 -1.96
N ILE A 7 16.01 33.97 -0.69
CA ILE A 7 15.94 32.86 0.29
C ILE A 7 14.49 32.48 0.57
N ILE A 8 13.59 33.47 0.73
CA ILE A 8 12.15 33.23 0.96
C ILE A 8 11.53 32.54 -0.26
N LEU A 9 11.88 32.95 -1.47
CA LEU A 9 11.40 32.35 -2.71
C LEU A 9 11.88 30.88 -2.84
N CYS A 10 13.12 30.58 -2.52
CA CYS A 10 13.67 29.22 -2.52
C CYS A 10 13.00 28.32 -1.47
N LEU A 11 12.70 28.86 -0.27
CA LEU A 11 11.99 28.13 0.79
C LEU A 11 10.54 27.82 0.38
N LEU A 12 9.85 28.75 -0.28
CA LEU A 12 8.48 28.53 -0.80
C LEU A 12 8.46 27.49 -1.91
N LEU A 13 9.42 27.49 -2.83
CA LEU A 13 9.59 26.47 -3.87
C LEU A 13 9.86 25.09 -3.28
N PHE A 14 10.68 25.00 -2.24
CA PHE A 14 10.99 23.74 -1.57
C PHE A 14 9.78 23.17 -0.83
N ALA A 15 8.97 24.01 -0.19
CA ALA A 15 7.74 23.62 0.49
C ALA A 15 6.68 23.09 -0.49
N SER A 16 6.55 23.67 -1.70
CA SER A 16 5.61 23.21 -2.71
C SER A 16 5.99 21.86 -3.32
N LEU A 17 7.29 21.52 -3.42
CA LEU A 17 7.77 20.22 -3.86
C LEU A 17 7.49 19.11 -2.82
N ALA A 18 7.53 19.44 -1.52
CA ALA A 18 7.25 18.50 -0.44
C ALA A 18 5.76 18.15 -0.29
N ALA A 19 4.86 18.97 -0.86
CA ALA A 19 3.41 18.80 -0.74
C ALA A 19 2.78 17.95 -1.86
N GLN A 20 3.57 17.46 -2.83
CA GLN A 20 3.04 16.63 -3.91
C GLN A 20 2.80 15.20 -3.43
N ALA A 21 1.59 14.69 -3.70
CA ALA A 21 1.24 13.29 -3.47
C ALA A 21 2.17 12.37 -4.28
N ARG A 22 2.60 11.28 -3.66
CA ARG A 22 3.42 10.27 -4.34
C ARG A 22 2.55 9.38 -5.19
N SER A 23 2.95 9.17 -6.45
CA SER A 23 2.33 8.23 -7.36
C SER A 23 3.25 7.04 -7.57
N TYR A 24 2.75 5.84 -7.30
CA TYR A 24 3.53 4.60 -7.32
C TYR A 24 3.23 3.76 -8.54
N ARG A 25 4.29 3.17 -9.09
CA ARG A 25 4.15 1.96 -9.92
C ARG A 25 4.13 0.73 -8.99
N ALA A 26 3.62 -0.39 -9.46
CA ALA A 26 3.52 -1.60 -8.66
C ALA A 26 4.88 -2.03 -8.08
N GLU A 27 5.94 -1.97 -8.87
CA GLU A 27 7.30 -2.32 -8.47
C GLU A 27 7.93 -1.37 -7.45
N ASP A 28 7.37 -0.18 -7.27
CA ASP A 28 7.88 0.83 -6.33
C ASP A 28 7.27 0.73 -4.93
N ILE A 29 6.23 -0.09 -4.76
CA ILE A 29 5.56 -0.25 -3.47
C ILE A 29 6.32 -1.29 -2.63
N PRO A 30 6.73 -0.93 -1.38
CA PRO A 30 7.45 -1.85 -0.53
C PRO A 30 6.62 -3.07 -0.15
N ASN A 31 7.12 -4.27 -0.44
CA ASN A 31 6.53 -5.50 0.07
C ASN A 31 7.15 -5.81 1.44
N VAL A 32 6.46 -5.37 2.50
CA VAL A 32 6.99 -5.42 3.87
C VAL A 32 7.18 -6.86 4.38
N GLN A 33 6.43 -7.83 3.86
CA GLN A 33 6.54 -9.24 4.27
C GLN A 33 7.86 -9.88 3.87
N ARG A 34 8.54 -9.35 2.86
CA ARG A 34 9.89 -9.85 2.48
C ARG A 34 10.93 -9.58 3.55
N ALA A 35 10.81 -8.44 4.25
CA ALA A 35 11.73 -8.06 5.32
C ALA A 35 11.29 -8.63 6.68
N ASP A 36 9.98 -8.71 6.92
CA ASP A 36 9.40 -9.16 8.18
C ASP A 36 8.06 -9.85 7.93
N ARG A 37 8.01 -11.15 8.15
CA ARG A 37 6.82 -11.99 7.92
C ARG A 37 5.64 -11.68 8.85
N THR A 38 5.87 -10.93 9.91
CA THR A 38 4.81 -10.50 10.84
C THR A 38 4.16 -9.19 10.45
N ARG A 39 4.62 -8.58 9.35
CA ARG A 39 4.09 -7.33 8.83
C ARG A 39 3.27 -7.58 7.57
N TYR A 40 2.09 -7.01 7.52
CA TYR A 40 1.11 -7.22 6.44
C TYR A 40 0.73 -5.93 5.73
N VAL A 41 1.07 -4.77 6.31
CA VAL A 41 0.63 -3.46 5.83
C VAL A 41 1.80 -2.67 5.25
N SER A 42 1.73 -2.35 3.96
CA SER A 42 2.61 -1.38 3.32
C SER A 42 1.94 -0.01 3.36
N ASN A 43 2.52 0.93 4.10
CA ASN A 43 1.95 2.24 4.40
C ASN A 43 3.02 3.34 4.25
N PRO A 44 3.65 3.46 3.05
CA PRO A 44 4.81 4.33 2.88
C PRO A 44 4.51 5.81 3.06
N ASP A 45 3.26 6.22 2.86
CA ASP A 45 2.85 7.63 2.97
C ASP A 45 2.21 7.97 4.32
N GLY A 46 2.19 7.02 5.26
CA GLY A 46 1.64 7.26 6.59
C GLY A 46 0.14 7.53 6.60
N ILE A 47 -0.61 6.95 5.66
CA ILE A 47 -2.07 7.13 5.56
C ILE A 47 -2.78 6.52 6.76
N LEU A 48 -2.36 5.32 7.14
CA LEU A 48 -2.87 4.63 8.32
C LEU A 48 -2.01 5.00 9.54
N SER A 49 -2.66 5.17 10.70
CA SER A 49 -1.94 5.41 11.95
C SER A 49 -1.13 4.18 12.39
N PRO A 50 -0.05 4.35 13.18
CA PRO A 50 0.68 3.20 13.73
C PRO A 50 -0.21 2.23 14.51
N GLY A 51 -1.20 2.73 15.26
CA GLY A 51 -2.15 1.89 15.98
C GLY A 51 -3.05 1.09 15.06
N ALA A 52 -3.51 1.68 13.96
CA ALA A 52 -4.29 0.97 12.94
C ALA A 52 -3.46 -0.12 12.27
N VAL A 53 -2.22 0.18 11.88
CA VAL A 53 -1.29 -0.79 11.28
C VAL A 53 -1.07 -1.97 12.23
N ALA A 54 -0.82 -1.73 13.51
CA ALA A 54 -0.60 -2.77 14.50
C ALA A 54 -1.82 -3.70 14.64
N ARG A 55 -3.03 -3.13 14.64
CA ARG A 55 -4.27 -3.92 14.70
C ARG A 55 -4.49 -4.77 13.46
N ILE A 56 -4.24 -4.22 12.29
CA ILE A 56 -4.34 -4.96 11.02
C ILE A 56 -3.31 -6.08 10.98
N ASP A 57 -2.07 -5.83 11.35
CA ASP A 57 -1.02 -6.85 11.42
C ASP A 57 -1.42 -7.99 12.35
N SER A 58 -2.01 -7.68 13.49
CA SER A 58 -2.49 -8.68 14.46
C SER A 58 -3.59 -9.57 13.89
N VAL A 59 -4.58 -8.98 13.22
CA VAL A 59 -5.69 -9.72 12.58
C VAL A 59 -5.15 -10.60 11.43
N CYS A 60 -4.32 -10.04 10.58
CA CYS A 60 -3.73 -10.78 9.46
C CYS A 60 -2.85 -11.93 9.93
N GLY A 61 -2.08 -11.73 10.99
CA GLY A 61 -1.27 -12.77 11.61
C GLY A 61 -2.11 -13.93 12.15
N ALA A 62 -3.23 -13.62 12.79
CA ALA A 62 -4.17 -14.63 13.28
C ALA A 62 -4.80 -15.43 12.13
N LEU A 63 -5.16 -14.77 11.03
CA LEU A 63 -5.69 -15.45 9.85
C LEU A 63 -4.68 -16.41 9.23
N ARG A 64 -3.42 -16.01 9.16
CA ARG A 64 -2.33 -16.86 8.67
C ARG A 64 -2.11 -18.05 9.58
N ASP A 65 -2.02 -17.83 10.89
CA ASP A 65 -1.76 -18.88 11.87
C ASP A 65 -2.85 -19.94 11.90
N ARG A 66 -4.09 -19.54 11.58
CA ARG A 66 -5.23 -20.46 11.46
C ARG A 66 -5.40 -21.03 10.05
N ALA A 67 -4.49 -20.74 9.14
CA ALA A 67 -4.52 -21.17 7.74
C ALA A 67 -5.81 -20.76 6.99
N ILE A 68 -6.40 -19.61 7.37
CA ILE A 68 -7.64 -19.11 6.74
C ILE A 68 -7.31 -18.29 5.51
N ALA A 69 -6.39 -17.31 5.64
CA ALA A 69 -6.05 -16.42 4.54
C ALA A 69 -4.62 -15.90 4.65
N GLN A 70 -4.02 -15.62 3.49
CA GLN A 70 -2.78 -14.86 3.35
C GLN A 70 -3.13 -13.45 2.89
N VAL A 71 -2.92 -12.45 3.75
CA VAL A 71 -3.37 -11.08 3.51
C VAL A 71 -2.18 -10.18 3.23
N ALA A 72 -2.34 -9.30 2.24
CA ALA A 72 -1.46 -8.17 2.01
C ALA A 72 -2.31 -6.89 1.92
N VAL A 73 -1.91 -5.86 2.66
CA VAL A 73 -2.61 -4.57 2.71
C VAL A 73 -1.67 -3.48 2.23
N VAL A 74 -2.15 -2.65 1.32
CA VAL A 74 -1.39 -1.51 0.77
C VAL A 74 -2.25 -0.25 0.89
N ALA A 75 -1.68 0.80 1.48
CA ALA A 75 -2.29 2.12 1.54
C ALA A 75 -1.30 3.14 0.99
N VAL A 76 -1.66 3.81 -0.09
CA VAL A 76 -0.81 4.77 -0.80
C VAL A 76 -1.58 6.04 -1.16
N ASP A 77 -0.87 7.14 -1.38
CA ASP A 77 -1.49 8.40 -1.82
C ASP A 77 -2.12 8.25 -3.19
N ASP A 78 -1.36 7.79 -4.19
CA ASP A 78 -1.84 7.59 -5.55
C ASP A 78 -1.03 6.51 -6.27
N ILE A 79 -1.53 6.07 -7.40
CA ILE A 79 -0.92 5.07 -8.27
C ILE A 79 -0.68 5.64 -9.65
N ALA A 80 0.34 5.15 -10.34
CA ALA A 80 0.56 5.42 -11.75
C ALA A 80 -0.42 4.59 -12.59
N GLY A 81 -1.12 5.23 -13.52
CA GLY A 81 -2.09 4.56 -14.39
C GLY A 81 -3.55 4.84 -14.02
N GLY A 82 -4.47 4.25 -14.76
CA GLY A 82 -5.87 4.62 -14.74
C GLY A 82 -6.73 3.85 -13.76
N ASP A 83 -6.72 2.53 -13.82
CA ASP A 83 -7.68 1.68 -13.12
C ASP A 83 -7.07 1.11 -11.83
N VAL A 84 -7.71 1.38 -10.70
CA VAL A 84 -7.23 0.92 -9.39
C VAL A 84 -7.33 -0.59 -9.24
N PHE A 85 -8.38 -1.21 -9.78
CA PHE A 85 -8.53 -2.66 -9.71
C PHE A 85 -7.46 -3.39 -10.53
N ASP A 86 -7.21 -2.95 -11.76
CA ASP A 86 -6.16 -3.53 -12.61
C ASP A 86 -4.79 -3.39 -11.96
N PHE A 87 -4.51 -2.24 -11.35
CA PHE A 87 -3.28 -2.03 -10.59
C PHE A 87 -3.17 -3.00 -9.41
N ALA A 88 -4.25 -3.19 -8.66
CA ALA A 88 -4.28 -4.11 -7.53
C ALA A 88 -4.01 -5.55 -7.97
N VAL A 89 -4.62 -6.00 -9.06
CA VAL A 89 -4.38 -7.34 -9.63
C VAL A 89 -2.90 -7.51 -10.00
N ASP A 90 -2.32 -6.55 -10.70
CA ASP A 90 -0.90 -6.58 -11.08
C ASP A 90 0.01 -6.63 -9.85
N LEU A 91 -0.22 -5.75 -8.89
CA LEU A 91 0.58 -5.65 -7.68
C LEU A 91 0.59 -6.97 -6.89
N PHE A 92 -0.59 -7.49 -6.59
CA PHE A 92 -0.70 -8.69 -5.76
C PHE A 92 -0.30 -9.95 -6.51
N THR A 93 -0.42 -9.97 -7.83
CA THR A 93 0.13 -11.04 -8.67
C THR A 93 1.67 -11.02 -8.62
N GLN A 94 2.30 -9.86 -8.75
CA GLN A 94 3.76 -9.72 -8.62
C GLN A 94 4.26 -10.17 -7.23
N TRP A 95 3.48 -9.89 -6.19
CA TRP A 95 3.83 -10.28 -4.83
C TRP A 95 3.56 -11.76 -4.54
N GLY A 96 2.86 -12.45 -5.43
CA GLY A 96 2.51 -13.87 -5.24
C GLY A 96 1.48 -14.11 -4.16
N VAL A 97 0.62 -13.14 -3.88
CA VAL A 97 -0.45 -13.26 -2.89
C VAL A 97 -1.43 -14.37 -3.34
N GLY A 98 -1.61 -15.38 -2.48
CA GLY A 98 -2.52 -16.49 -2.77
C GLY A 98 -1.96 -17.60 -3.64
N ARG A 99 -0.65 -17.62 -3.90
CA ARG A 99 0.00 -18.72 -4.65
C ARG A 99 0.23 -19.99 -3.82
N ALA A 100 -0.16 -20.00 -2.55
CA ALA A 100 -0.13 -21.20 -1.74
C ALA A 100 -1.14 -22.24 -2.24
N GLU A 101 -0.98 -23.49 -1.83
CA GLU A 101 -1.77 -24.64 -2.29
C GLU A 101 -3.29 -24.43 -2.23
N ASN A 102 -3.76 -23.57 -1.32
CA ASN A 102 -5.20 -23.32 -1.11
C ASN A 102 -5.72 -22.09 -1.86
N ASP A 103 -4.88 -21.35 -2.56
CA ASP A 103 -5.24 -20.12 -3.29
C ASP A 103 -6.07 -19.13 -2.42
N ASN A 104 -5.67 -18.99 -1.15
CA ASN A 104 -6.38 -18.26 -0.10
C ASN A 104 -5.84 -16.84 0.12
N GLY A 105 -5.30 -16.21 -0.93
CA GLY A 105 -4.77 -14.86 -0.86
C GLY A 105 -5.86 -13.80 -0.86
N LEU A 106 -5.63 -12.75 -0.09
CA LEU A 106 -6.45 -11.54 -0.07
C LEU A 106 -5.53 -10.33 -0.14
N GLY A 107 -5.62 -9.58 -1.23
CA GLY A 107 -4.97 -8.28 -1.38
C GLY A 107 -5.97 -7.15 -1.17
N ILE A 108 -5.60 -6.14 -0.39
CA ILE A 108 -6.40 -4.94 -0.15
C ILE A 108 -5.57 -3.73 -0.53
N LEU A 109 -6.06 -2.94 -1.48
CA LEU A 109 -5.41 -1.71 -1.93
C LEU A 109 -6.29 -0.51 -1.62
N LEU A 110 -5.77 0.43 -0.84
CA LEU A 110 -6.37 1.73 -0.57
C LEU A 110 -5.57 2.81 -1.30
N VAL A 111 -6.24 3.57 -2.18
CA VAL A 111 -5.67 4.71 -2.90
C VAL A 111 -6.38 5.98 -2.44
N LYS A 112 -5.72 6.74 -1.58
CA LYS A 112 -6.29 7.89 -0.88
C LYS A 112 -6.79 8.98 -1.82
N ASP A 113 -5.98 9.38 -2.81
CA ASP A 113 -6.32 10.49 -3.70
C ASP A 113 -7.48 10.17 -4.64
N ARG A 114 -7.74 8.89 -4.89
CA ARG A 114 -8.87 8.43 -5.69
C ARG A 114 -10.06 8.03 -4.85
N ARG A 115 -9.92 8.00 -3.52
CA ARG A 115 -10.95 7.55 -2.57
C ARG A 115 -11.50 6.18 -2.93
N GLU A 116 -10.61 5.27 -3.33
CA GLU A 116 -10.95 3.91 -3.71
C GLU A 116 -10.24 2.90 -2.83
N ILE A 117 -10.98 1.83 -2.51
CA ILE A 117 -10.48 0.61 -1.89
C ILE A 117 -10.85 -0.55 -2.81
N ARG A 118 -9.88 -1.44 -3.10
CA ARG A 118 -10.12 -2.62 -3.92
C ARG A 118 -9.61 -3.87 -3.23
N PHE A 119 -10.37 -4.94 -3.39
CA PHE A 119 -10.06 -6.27 -2.88
C PHE A 119 -9.78 -7.21 -4.04
N VAL A 120 -8.69 -7.97 -3.91
CA VAL A 120 -8.32 -9.03 -4.86
C VAL A 120 -8.23 -10.32 -4.08
N THR A 121 -9.03 -11.31 -4.45
CA THR A 121 -9.09 -12.59 -3.77
C THR A 121 -8.59 -13.72 -4.66
N GLY A 122 -7.91 -14.70 -4.08
CA GLY A 122 -7.66 -15.98 -4.71
C GLY A 122 -8.90 -16.86 -4.71
N GLY A 123 -8.94 -17.85 -5.61
CA GLY A 123 -10.11 -18.73 -5.79
C GLY A 123 -10.54 -19.49 -4.54
N GLY A 124 -9.61 -19.75 -3.60
CA GLY A 124 -9.91 -20.42 -2.33
C GLY A 124 -10.76 -19.61 -1.35
N LEU A 125 -10.91 -18.29 -1.58
CA LEU A 125 -11.74 -17.41 -0.76
C LEU A 125 -13.07 -17.05 -1.43
N GLU A 126 -13.26 -17.46 -2.67
CA GLU A 126 -14.52 -17.31 -3.41
C GLU A 126 -15.42 -18.51 -3.06
N GLY A 127 -16.18 -18.36 -2.03
CA GLY A 127 -17.01 -19.42 -1.48
C GLY A 127 -18.35 -19.62 -2.13
#